data_763bbf0ba4fe143b97736c2c20db260b
#
_entry.id   763bbf0ba4fe143b97736c2c20db260b
#
_cell.length_a   1.000
_cell.length_b   1.000
_cell.length_c   1.000
_cell.angle_alpha   90.00
_cell.angle_beta   90.00
_cell.angle_gamma   90.00
#
_symmetry.space_group_name_H-M   'P 1'
#
loop_
_entity.id
_entity.type
_entity.pdbx_description
1 polymer ?
#
loop_
_entity_poly.entity_id
_entity_poly.type
_entity_poly.pdbx_seq_one_letter_code
_entity_poly.pdbx_strand_id
1 'polypeptide(L)'
;MENKLDKDLLSSLEVSINRMGTALRVQSERWFELPQKILIDENDAITNLENSFDSVLETCHSVDDCLRKLKIKNEQNSSMRFLNLIRNIRHHNSSKLQYSLTKSVLQESWSGEWYAHPLKINEEISETQMLIPIEITNFFEITSGFIENGRLKQKHLDSIIGDFSLENFLHSIKNDNAQVVLDINPVLISSLSYLFKVIKSNNLNLKLLDDADTYLFHFCSMETVVLLKPKIYLPKKYNN
;
A
#
# COMPACT_ATOMS: atom_id res chain seq x y z
N MET A 1 -21.55 8.86 31.18
CA MET A 1 -21.13 7.65 30.44
C MET A 1 -20.38 7.97 29.17
N GLU A 2 -20.69 9.04 28.45
CA GLU A 2 -19.97 9.49 27.23
C GLU A 2 -18.46 9.66 27.40
N ASN A 3 -18.02 10.27 28.51
CA ASN A 3 -16.58 10.58 28.72
C ASN A 3 -15.66 9.36 28.91
N LYS A 4 -16.15 8.16 29.18
CA LYS A 4 -15.29 6.98 29.37
C LYS A 4 -15.10 6.23 28.06
N LEU A 5 -16.15 6.12 27.25
CA LEU A 5 -16.08 5.45 25.93
C LEU A 5 -15.14 6.19 25.00
N ASP A 6 -15.17 7.53 25.01
CA ASP A 6 -14.28 8.36 24.22
C ASP A 6 -12.80 8.21 24.63
N LYS A 7 -12.52 8.06 25.93
CA LYS A 7 -11.15 7.85 26.43
C LYS A 7 -10.57 6.50 25.98
N ASP A 8 -11.35 5.44 26.03
CA ASP A 8 -10.93 4.10 25.63
C ASP A 8 -10.68 4.05 24.10
N LEU A 9 -11.51 4.73 23.32
CA LEU A 9 -11.32 4.86 21.87
C LEU A 9 -10.11 5.72 21.51
N LEU A 10 -9.86 6.81 22.22
CA LEU A 10 -8.66 7.64 22.04
C LEU A 10 -7.39 6.86 22.38
N SER A 11 -7.40 6.10 23.47
CA SER A 11 -6.28 5.22 23.82
C SER A 11 -6.06 4.15 22.75
N SER A 12 -7.14 3.58 22.20
CA SER A 12 -7.05 2.61 21.11
C SER A 12 -6.48 3.23 19.83
N LEU A 13 -6.86 4.46 19.51
CA LEU A 13 -6.33 5.22 18.39
C LEU A 13 -4.83 5.49 18.60
N GLU A 14 -4.41 5.95 19.77
CA GLU A 14 -3.01 6.19 20.13
C GLU A 14 -2.16 4.94 19.93
N VAL A 15 -2.61 3.79 20.44
CA VAL A 15 -1.94 2.49 20.25
C VAL A 15 -1.86 2.13 18.78
N SER A 16 -2.94 2.34 18.00
CA SER A 16 -2.97 2.02 16.59
C SER A 16 -2.01 2.89 15.77
N ILE A 17 -1.93 4.18 16.07
CA ILE A 17 -0.99 5.10 15.39
C ILE A 17 0.46 4.74 15.73
N ASN A 18 0.77 4.43 16.97
CA ASN A 18 2.11 4.02 17.38
C ASN A 18 2.53 2.71 16.69
N ARG A 19 1.61 1.73 16.59
CA ARG A 19 1.85 0.49 15.83
C ARG A 19 2.05 0.77 14.34
N MET A 20 1.30 1.71 13.76
CA MET A 20 1.46 2.09 12.36
C MET A 20 2.83 2.73 12.12
N GLY A 21 3.31 3.61 12.99
CA GLY A 21 4.65 4.17 12.93
C GLY A 21 5.73 3.08 12.93
N THR A 22 5.64 2.13 13.86
CA THR A 22 6.57 1.00 13.93
C THR A 22 6.49 0.12 12.66
N ALA A 23 5.28 -0.15 12.15
CA ALA A 23 5.10 -0.95 10.93
C ALA A 23 5.73 -0.27 9.70
N LEU A 24 5.57 1.05 9.57
CA LEU A 24 6.18 1.84 8.50
C LEU A 24 7.72 1.83 8.59
N ARG A 25 8.28 1.95 9.79
CA ARG A 25 9.73 1.85 10.00
C ARG A 25 10.24 0.46 9.57
N VAL A 26 9.61 -0.60 10.06
CA VAL A 26 10.00 -1.98 9.72
C VAL A 26 9.88 -2.23 8.21
N GLN A 27 8.82 -1.75 7.57
CA GLN A 27 8.65 -1.86 6.11
C GLN A 27 9.80 -1.16 5.37
N SER A 28 10.17 0.05 5.79
CA SER A 28 11.27 0.79 5.21
C SER A 28 12.61 0.07 5.39
N GLU A 29 12.87 -0.44 6.60
CA GLU A 29 14.07 -1.23 6.88
C GLU A 29 14.17 -2.47 5.99
N ARG A 30 13.07 -3.24 5.85
CA ARG A 30 13.03 -4.44 4.99
C ARG A 30 13.25 -4.08 3.53
N TRP A 31 12.71 -2.96 3.07
CA TRP A 31 12.96 -2.47 1.72
C TRP A 31 14.43 -2.12 1.48
N PHE A 32 15.06 -1.40 2.41
CA PHE A 32 16.48 -1.04 2.30
C PHE A 32 17.42 -2.24 2.41
N GLU A 33 17.08 -3.24 3.21
CA GLU A 33 17.86 -4.47 3.37
C GLU A 33 17.70 -5.45 2.18
N LEU A 34 16.62 -5.31 1.41
CA LEU A 34 16.23 -6.26 0.37
C LEU A 34 17.36 -6.61 -0.60
N PRO A 35 18.12 -5.64 -1.19
CA PRO A 35 19.18 -5.97 -2.15
C PRO A 35 20.28 -6.88 -1.58
N GLN A 36 20.54 -6.77 -0.28
CA GLN A 36 21.55 -7.61 0.38
C GLN A 36 20.97 -8.96 0.81
N LYS A 37 19.76 -8.96 1.34
CA LYS A 37 19.10 -10.16 1.86
C LYS A 37 18.72 -11.14 0.75
N ILE A 38 18.30 -10.62 -0.40
CA ILE A 38 17.91 -11.44 -1.55
C ILE A 38 19.05 -12.28 -2.10
N LEU A 39 20.30 -11.82 -1.93
CA LEU A 39 21.50 -12.56 -2.31
C LEU A 39 21.81 -13.73 -1.37
N ILE A 40 21.27 -13.70 -0.16
CA ILE A 40 21.48 -14.73 0.86
C ILE A 40 20.35 -15.74 0.81
N ASP A 41 19.11 -15.28 0.92
CA ASP A 41 17.90 -16.10 0.83
C ASP A 41 16.77 -15.26 0.21
N GLU A 42 16.52 -15.47 -1.07
CA GLU A 42 15.51 -14.74 -1.84
C GLU A 42 14.10 -14.92 -1.26
N ASN A 43 13.75 -16.17 -0.91
CA ASN A 43 12.40 -16.46 -0.44
C ASN A 43 12.13 -15.83 0.92
N ASP A 44 13.09 -15.89 1.83
CA ASP A 44 12.98 -15.27 3.15
C ASP A 44 12.92 -13.74 3.04
N ALA A 45 13.78 -13.15 2.22
CA ALA A 45 13.81 -11.70 2.00
C ALA A 45 12.48 -11.16 1.46
N ILE A 46 11.91 -11.82 0.44
CA ILE A 46 10.62 -11.45 -0.13
C ILE A 46 9.49 -11.66 0.88
N THR A 47 9.46 -12.79 1.57
CA THR A 47 8.45 -13.10 2.58
C THR A 47 8.45 -12.06 3.70
N ASN A 48 9.63 -11.67 4.18
CA ASN A 48 9.77 -10.66 5.23
C ASN A 48 9.29 -9.27 4.76
N LEU A 49 9.60 -8.90 3.52
CA LEU A 49 9.11 -7.65 2.93
C LEU A 49 7.58 -7.64 2.84
N GLU A 50 6.98 -8.72 2.37
CA GLU A 50 5.53 -8.83 2.23
C GLU A 50 4.80 -8.86 3.58
N ASN A 51 5.32 -9.58 4.56
CA ASN A 51 4.76 -9.60 5.91
C ASN A 51 4.82 -8.21 6.58
N SER A 52 5.89 -7.45 6.33
CA SER A 52 5.97 -6.07 6.83
C SER A 52 4.95 -5.16 6.15
N PHE A 53 4.70 -5.35 4.86
CA PHE A 53 3.64 -4.61 4.15
C PHE A 53 2.24 -4.97 4.68
N ASP A 54 1.96 -6.25 4.94
CA ASP A 54 0.70 -6.66 5.56
C ASP A 54 0.50 -5.99 6.93
N SER A 55 1.56 -5.86 7.71
CA SER A 55 1.52 -5.14 8.98
C SER A 55 1.16 -3.65 8.80
N VAL A 56 1.67 -3.00 7.75
CA VAL A 56 1.30 -1.63 7.40
C VAL A 56 -0.19 -1.54 7.04
N LEU A 57 -0.69 -2.46 6.19
CA LEU A 57 -2.10 -2.49 5.80
C LEU A 57 -3.04 -2.66 7.00
N GLU A 58 -2.72 -3.60 7.90
CA GLU A 58 -3.52 -3.88 9.10
C GLU A 58 -3.54 -2.68 10.06
N THR A 59 -2.39 -2.03 10.26
CA THR A 59 -2.32 -0.88 11.16
C THR A 59 -2.99 0.36 10.56
N CYS A 60 -2.88 0.63 9.26
CA CYS A 60 -3.64 1.67 8.57
C CYS A 60 -5.15 1.46 8.71
N HIS A 61 -5.61 0.21 8.51
CA HIS A 61 -7.02 -0.14 8.69
C HIS A 61 -7.48 0.10 10.14
N SER A 62 -6.66 -0.28 11.14
CA SER A 62 -6.98 -0.09 12.55
C SER A 62 -7.11 1.39 12.91
N VAL A 63 -6.22 2.25 12.41
CA VAL A 63 -6.31 3.71 12.60
C VAL A 63 -7.58 4.25 11.95
N ASP A 64 -7.87 3.86 10.70
CA ASP A 64 -9.08 4.25 9.97
C ASP A 64 -10.36 3.87 10.72
N ASP A 65 -10.42 2.66 11.28
CA ASP A 65 -11.55 2.15 12.05
C ASP A 65 -11.74 2.93 13.37
N CYS A 66 -10.65 3.24 14.09
CA CYS A 66 -10.70 4.07 15.30
C CYS A 66 -11.24 5.48 14.99
N LEU A 67 -10.75 6.12 13.92
CA LEU A 67 -11.21 7.46 13.50
C LEU A 67 -12.70 7.47 13.13
N ARG A 68 -13.19 6.40 12.49
CA ARG A 68 -14.63 6.26 12.20
C ARG A 68 -15.46 6.06 13.46
N LYS A 69 -15.02 5.22 14.40
CA LYS A 69 -15.71 4.98 15.68
C LYS A 69 -15.77 6.23 16.55
N LEU A 70 -14.73 7.05 16.53
CA LEU A 70 -14.69 8.37 17.18
C LEU A 70 -15.54 9.42 16.47
N LYS A 71 -16.12 9.11 15.28
CA LYS A 71 -16.86 10.05 14.44
C LYS A 71 -16.06 11.28 14.00
N ILE A 72 -14.73 11.16 14.02
CA ILE A 72 -13.80 12.19 13.55
C ILE A 72 -13.79 12.23 12.02
N LYS A 73 -14.13 11.09 11.41
CA LYS A 73 -14.13 10.89 9.96
C LYS A 73 -15.44 10.28 9.51
N ASN A 74 -16.11 10.91 8.56
CA ASN A 74 -17.39 10.44 8.02
C ASN A 74 -17.23 9.73 6.67
N GLU A 75 -16.23 10.11 5.86
CA GLU A 75 -16.03 9.56 4.53
C GLU A 75 -14.65 8.95 4.39
N GLN A 76 -14.58 7.81 3.71
CA GLN A 76 -13.31 7.26 3.26
C GLN A 76 -12.89 7.93 1.97
N ASN A 77 -11.65 8.42 1.90
CA ASN A 77 -11.11 8.85 0.62
C ASN A 77 -10.81 7.64 -0.29
N SER A 78 -10.67 7.88 -1.58
CA SER A 78 -10.50 6.83 -2.59
C SER A 78 -9.27 5.98 -2.35
N SER A 79 -8.15 6.58 -1.92
CA SER A 79 -6.91 5.85 -1.62
C SER A 79 -7.10 4.90 -0.45
N MET A 80 -7.78 5.33 0.63
CA MET A 80 -8.09 4.44 1.76
C MET A 80 -9.04 3.31 1.38
N ARG A 81 -10.02 3.57 0.51
CA ARG A 81 -10.90 2.51 -0.01
C ARG A 81 -10.12 1.47 -0.80
N PHE A 82 -9.22 1.92 -1.66
CA PHE A 82 -8.37 1.04 -2.44
C PHE A 82 -7.43 0.23 -1.53
N LEU A 83 -6.75 0.90 -0.59
CA LEU A 83 -5.85 0.25 0.36
C LEU A 83 -6.57 -0.81 1.21
N ASN A 84 -7.78 -0.51 1.70
CA ASN A 84 -8.61 -1.46 2.42
C ASN A 84 -9.04 -2.65 1.54
N LEU A 85 -9.29 -2.43 0.25
CA LEU A 85 -9.58 -3.51 -0.70
C LEU A 85 -8.35 -4.41 -0.86
N ILE A 86 -7.15 -3.86 -1.07
CA ILE A 86 -5.90 -4.63 -1.14
C ILE A 86 -5.68 -5.45 0.14
N ARG A 87 -5.86 -4.83 1.30
CA ARG A 87 -5.79 -5.52 2.59
C ARG A 87 -6.74 -6.73 2.65
N ASN A 88 -7.99 -6.55 2.26
CA ASN A 88 -8.98 -7.63 2.26
C ASN A 88 -8.63 -8.74 1.29
N ILE A 89 -8.12 -8.39 0.11
CA ILE A 89 -7.64 -9.37 -0.87
C ILE A 89 -6.51 -10.19 -0.28
N ARG A 90 -5.50 -9.55 0.31
CA ARG A 90 -4.36 -10.23 0.91
C ARG A 90 -4.76 -11.12 2.09
N HIS A 91 -5.64 -10.64 2.95
CA HIS A 91 -6.11 -11.42 4.09
C HIS A 91 -6.87 -12.70 3.70
N HIS A 92 -7.59 -12.69 2.58
CA HIS A 92 -8.41 -13.83 2.14
C HIS A 92 -7.77 -14.69 1.06
N ASN A 93 -6.78 -14.18 0.33
CA ASN A 93 -6.10 -14.86 -0.78
C ASN A 93 -4.58 -14.73 -0.71
N SER A 94 -4.04 -14.72 0.48
CA SER A 94 -2.70 -14.27 0.87
C SER A 94 -1.52 -14.73 0.00
N SER A 95 -1.64 -15.82 -0.76
CA SER A 95 -0.46 -16.39 -1.42
C SER A 95 -0.33 -16.09 -2.92
N LYS A 96 -1.37 -15.55 -3.56
CA LYS A 96 -1.38 -15.54 -5.04
C LYS A 96 -1.11 -14.19 -5.69
N LEU A 97 -1.42 -13.08 -5.03
CA LEU A 97 -1.39 -11.79 -5.69
C LEU A 97 -0.02 -11.14 -5.75
N GLN A 98 0.76 -11.26 -4.72
CA GLN A 98 1.95 -10.46 -4.55
C GLN A 98 3.24 -11.27 -4.54
N TYR A 99 3.28 -12.43 -3.91
CA TYR A 99 4.52 -13.20 -3.78
C TYR A 99 5.12 -13.58 -5.15
N SER A 100 4.31 -14.13 -6.05
CA SER A 100 4.79 -14.47 -7.39
C SER A 100 5.18 -13.22 -8.18
N LEU A 101 4.48 -12.12 -7.95
CA LEU A 101 4.71 -10.87 -8.67
C LEU A 101 5.93 -10.12 -8.13
N THR A 102 6.08 -10.01 -6.81
CA THR A 102 7.29 -9.41 -6.21
C THR A 102 8.51 -10.21 -6.64
N LYS A 103 8.44 -11.53 -6.62
CA LYS A 103 9.51 -12.40 -7.10
C LYS A 103 9.81 -12.19 -8.58
N SER A 104 8.81 -12.16 -9.45
CA SER A 104 8.99 -11.93 -10.89
C SER A 104 9.56 -10.55 -11.17
N VAL A 105 9.02 -9.51 -10.54
CA VAL A 105 9.52 -8.14 -10.68
C VAL A 105 10.96 -8.03 -10.20
N LEU A 106 11.31 -8.67 -9.10
CA LEU A 106 12.67 -8.68 -8.59
C LEU A 106 13.61 -9.50 -9.48
N GLN A 107 13.21 -10.66 -9.96
CA GLN A 107 14.03 -11.49 -10.86
C GLN A 107 14.26 -10.83 -12.22
N GLU A 108 13.26 -10.17 -12.78
CA GLU A 108 13.38 -9.47 -14.05
C GLU A 108 14.16 -8.16 -13.92
N SER A 109 14.08 -7.49 -12.78
CA SER A 109 14.80 -6.25 -12.52
C SER A 109 16.30 -6.42 -12.26
N TRP A 110 16.76 -7.66 -12.02
CA TRP A 110 18.21 -7.94 -11.99
C TRP A 110 18.92 -7.64 -13.31
N SER A 111 18.17 -7.46 -14.39
CA SER A 111 18.73 -6.88 -15.62
C SER A 111 19.07 -5.38 -15.52
N GLY A 112 18.96 -4.75 -14.37
CA GLY A 112 19.64 -3.48 -14.06
C GLY A 112 18.76 -2.22 -14.03
N GLU A 113 17.47 -2.27 -14.37
CA GLU A 113 16.68 -1.03 -14.51
C GLU A 113 15.68 -0.74 -13.36
N TRP A 114 15.46 -1.67 -12.45
CA TRP A 114 14.35 -1.59 -11.47
C TRP A 114 14.74 -1.42 -10.02
N TYR A 115 15.94 -1.84 -9.65
CA TYR A 115 16.44 -1.55 -8.32
C TYR A 115 16.63 -0.06 -8.20
N ALA A 116 16.06 0.45 -7.12
CA ALA A 116 16.30 1.76 -6.63
C ALA A 116 17.65 2.26 -7.17
N HIS A 117 17.60 3.12 -8.18
CA HIS A 117 18.80 3.85 -8.49
C HIS A 117 19.29 4.39 -7.16
N PRO A 118 20.48 3.96 -6.70
CA PRO A 118 21.02 4.52 -5.48
C PRO A 118 20.92 6.02 -5.66
N LEU A 119 20.39 6.70 -4.66
CA LEU A 119 20.34 8.13 -4.59
C LEU A 119 21.59 8.69 -5.25
N LYS A 120 21.50 9.22 -6.44
CA LYS A 120 22.51 10.13 -6.92
C LYS A 120 22.36 11.37 -6.06
N ILE A 121 23.13 11.39 -5.00
CA ILE A 121 23.34 12.56 -4.18
C ILE A 121 24.16 13.50 -5.05
N ASN A 122 23.50 14.25 -5.82
CA ASN A 122 23.83 15.52 -6.46
C ASN A 122 23.02 15.58 -7.74
N GLU A 123 22.20 16.60 -7.83
CA GLU A 123 21.26 16.87 -8.89
C GLU A 123 19.95 16.08 -8.76
N GLU A 124 19.03 16.75 -8.05
CA GLU A 124 17.62 16.42 -7.91
C GLU A 124 17.36 14.99 -7.40
N ILE A 125 16.99 14.94 -6.14
CA ILE A 125 16.63 13.76 -5.37
C ILE A 125 15.70 12.89 -6.20
N SER A 126 16.25 11.88 -6.85
CA SER A 126 15.42 10.79 -7.35
C SER A 126 14.99 10.00 -6.13
N GLU A 127 13.75 10.20 -5.72
CA GLU A 127 13.10 9.44 -4.67
C GLU A 127 13.32 7.96 -4.96
N THR A 128 13.96 7.25 -4.03
CA THR A 128 13.98 5.79 -4.00
C THR A 128 12.55 5.35 -3.73
N GLN A 129 11.78 5.20 -4.79
CA GLN A 129 10.39 4.79 -4.67
C GLN A 129 10.35 3.32 -4.29
N MET A 130 9.87 3.04 -3.10
CA MET A 130 9.47 1.70 -2.72
C MET A 130 8.38 1.25 -3.68
N LEU A 131 8.64 0.21 -4.47
CA LEU A 131 7.69 -0.36 -5.40
C LEU A 131 6.82 -1.39 -4.69
N ILE A 132 5.51 -1.23 -4.76
CA ILE A 132 4.54 -2.22 -4.26
C ILE A 132 3.71 -2.68 -5.46
N PRO A 133 4.17 -3.73 -6.18
CA PRO A 133 3.54 -4.15 -7.42
C PRO A 133 2.27 -4.95 -7.18
N ILE A 134 1.22 -4.70 -7.95
CA ILE A 134 0.07 -5.58 -8.11
C ILE A 134 -0.20 -5.83 -9.59
N GLU A 135 -0.48 -7.08 -9.94
CA GLU A 135 -0.90 -7.42 -11.29
C GLU A 135 -2.39 -7.12 -11.48
N ILE A 136 -2.69 -6.32 -12.49
CA ILE A 136 -4.05 -5.82 -12.71
C ILE A 136 -5.03 -6.93 -13.08
N THR A 137 -4.59 -7.94 -13.85
CA THR A 137 -5.44 -9.08 -14.24
C THR A 137 -5.86 -9.89 -13.01
N ASN A 138 -4.89 -10.26 -12.19
CA ASN A 138 -5.15 -10.98 -10.94
C ASN A 138 -6.02 -10.18 -9.98
N PHE A 139 -5.80 -8.86 -9.90
CA PHE A 139 -6.64 -7.97 -9.11
C PHE A 139 -8.11 -8.05 -9.54
N PHE A 140 -8.40 -7.99 -10.85
CA PHE A 140 -9.77 -8.07 -11.34
C PHE A 140 -10.38 -9.47 -11.18
N GLU A 141 -9.63 -10.54 -11.40
CA GLU A 141 -10.11 -11.92 -11.18
C GLU A 141 -10.52 -12.14 -9.73
N ILE A 142 -9.70 -11.73 -8.78
CA ILE A 142 -9.97 -11.90 -7.35
C ILE A 142 -11.15 -11.03 -6.90
N THR A 143 -11.20 -9.78 -7.36
CA THR A 143 -12.31 -8.88 -7.00
C THR A 143 -13.63 -9.34 -7.59
N SER A 144 -13.64 -9.92 -8.80
CA SER A 144 -14.82 -10.56 -9.38
C SER A 144 -15.30 -11.72 -8.51
N GLY A 145 -14.41 -12.61 -8.08
CA GLY A 145 -14.74 -13.67 -7.15
C GLY A 145 -15.27 -13.16 -5.80
N PHE A 146 -14.78 -12.03 -5.31
CA PHE A 146 -15.31 -11.41 -4.08
C PHE A 146 -16.72 -10.87 -4.27
N ILE A 147 -17.06 -10.35 -5.44
CA ILE A 147 -18.42 -9.89 -5.77
C ILE A 147 -19.36 -11.08 -5.85
N GLU A 148 -19.00 -12.14 -6.56
CA GLU A 148 -19.79 -13.35 -6.70
C GLU A 148 -20.11 -13.99 -5.34
N ASN A 149 -19.16 -13.97 -4.42
CA ASN A 149 -19.30 -14.51 -3.07
C ASN A 149 -19.90 -13.50 -2.06
N GLY A 150 -20.36 -12.32 -2.51
CA GLY A 150 -20.97 -11.29 -1.67
C GLY A 150 -20.03 -10.57 -0.69
N ARG A 151 -18.71 -10.76 -0.81
CA ARG A 151 -17.69 -10.14 0.06
C ARG A 151 -17.38 -8.70 -0.35
N LEU A 152 -17.62 -8.34 -1.60
CA LEU A 152 -17.43 -7.00 -2.16
C LEU A 152 -18.69 -6.59 -2.91
N LYS A 153 -19.12 -5.34 -2.72
CA LYS A 153 -20.24 -4.77 -3.51
C LYS A 153 -19.69 -4.18 -4.80
N GLN A 154 -20.34 -4.49 -5.93
CA GLN A 154 -19.95 -3.98 -7.26
C GLN A 154 -19.71 -2.46 -7.25
N LYS A 155 -20.62 -1.67 -6.69
CA LYS A 155 -20.50 -0.21 -6.59
C LYS A 155 -19.21 0.29 -5.92
N HIS A 156 -18.62 -0.50 -5.00
CA HIS A 156 -17.36 -0.14 -4.34
C HIS A 156 -16.18 -0.37 -5.28
N LEU A 157 -16.20 -1.46 -6.04
CA LEU A 157 -15.20 -1.72 -7.07
C LEU A 157 -15.27 -0.67 -8.18
N ASP A 158 -16.49 -0.38 -8.69
CA ASP A 158 -16.72 0.63 -9.73
C ASP A 158 -16.19 2.00 -9.32
N SER A 159 -16.40 2.38 -8.04
CA SER A 159 -15.85 3.63 -7.51
C SER A 159 -14.31 3.65 -7.53
N ILE A 160 -13.66 2.53 -7.16
CA ILE A 160 -12.19 2.44 -7.19
C ILE A 160 -11.69 2.48 -8.64
N ILE A 161 -12.32 1.73 -9.53
CA ILE A 161 -11.98 1.71 -10.95
C ILE A 161 -12.07 3.11 -11.55
N GLY A 162 -13.16 3.83 -11.30
CA GLY A 162 -13.35 5.19 -11.80
C GLY A 162 -12.38 6.19 -11.18
N ASP A 163 -12.22 6.19 -9.85
CA ASP A 163 -11.35 7.13 -9.12
C ASP A 163 -9.87 7.02 -9.55
N PHE A 164 -9.43 5.83 -9.96
CA PHE A 164 -8.05 5.56 -10.39
C PHE A 164 -7.91 5.29 -11.89
N SER A 165 -8.99 5.41 -12.66
CA SER A 165 -9.02 5.19 -14.11
C SER A 165 -8.45 3.83 -14.54
N LEU A 166 -8.71 2.79 -13.74
CA LEU A 166 -8.14 1.45 -13.96
C LEU A 166 -8.63 0.79 -15.25
N GLU A 167 -9.76 1.23 -15.81
CA GLU A 167 -10.30 0.74 -17.09
C GLU A 167 -9.32 0.96 -18.25
N ASN A 168 -8.58 2.06 -18.22
CA ASN A 168 -7.61 2.38 -19.28
C ASN A 168 -6.53 1.31 -19.41
N PHE A 169 -6.24 0.57 -18.34
CA PHE A 169 -5.22 -0.47 -18.33
C PHE A 169 -5.74 -1.80 -18.87
N LEU A 170 -7.06 -2.06 -18.73
CA LEU A 170 -7.69 -3.28 -19.27
C LEU A 170 -7.66 -3.33 -20.79
N HIS A 171 -7.73 -2.18 -21.46
CA HIS A 171 -7.62 -2.11 -22.92
C HIS A 171 -6.22 -2.49 -23.41
N SER A 172 -5.18 -2.12 -22.68
CA SER A 172 -3.79 -2.46 -23.01
C SER A 172 -3.52 -3.97 -22.87
N ILE A 173 -4.15 -4.64 -21.89
CA ILE A 173 -3.96 -6.08 -21.67
C ILE A 173 -4.55 -6.92 -22.81
N LYS A 174 -5.71 -6.51 -23.36
CA LYS A 174 -6.42 -7.29 -24.38
C LYS A 174 -5.70 -7.41 -25.71
N ASN A 175 -4.78 -6.47 -25.99
CA ASN A 175 -4.17 -6.37 -27.31
C ASN A 175 -2.81 -7.08 -27.42
N ASP A 176 -2.05 -7.27 -26.33
CA ASP A 176 -0.64 -7.63 -26.43
C ASP A 176 -0.18 -8.85 -25.61
N ASN A 177 -1.04 -9.60 -24.92
CA ASN A 177 -0.62 -10.60 -23.93
C ASN A 177 0.40 -10.05 -22.89
N ALA A 178 0.36 -8.76 -22.65
CA ALA A 178 1.29 -8.07 -21.77
C ALA A 178 0.81 -8.17 -20.33
N GLN A 179 1.73 -8.47 -19.41
CA GLN A 179 1.47 -8.37 -17.99
C GLN A 179 1.49 -6.89 -17.58
N VAL A 180 0.38 -6.36 -17.09
CA VAL A 180 0.28 -4.99 -16.60
C VAL A 180 0.36 -4.98 -15.09
N VAL A 181 1.37 -4.29 -14.58
CA VAL A 181 1.65 -4.15 -13.16
C VAL A 181 1.39 -2.71 -12.75
N LEU A 182 0.68 -2.53 -11.66
CA LEU A 182 0.48 -1.24 -11.00
C LEU A 182 1.38 -1.15 -9.78
N ASP A 183 2.03 -0.01 -9.61
CA ASP A 183 2.66 0.35 -8.34
C ASP A 183 1.63 1.03 -7.44
N ILE A 184 1.27 0.39 -6.32
CA ILE A 184 0.31 0.94 -5.37
C ILE A 184 0.95 1.78 -4.25
N ASN A 185 2.27 1.98 -4.29
CA ASN A 185 2.94 2.84 -3.32
C ASN A 185 2.36 4.29 -3.29
N PRO A 186 2.03 4.93 -4.43
CA PRO A 186 1.34 6.22 -4.41
C PRO A 186 -0.01 6.19 -3.66
N VAL A 187 -0.73 5.08 -3.73
CA VAL A 187 -1.99 4.89 -2.98
C VAL A 187 -1.72 4.81 -1.49
N LEU A 188 -0.68 4.07 -1.08
CA LEU A 188 -0.25 3.98 0.32
C LEU A 188 0.12 5.37 0.86
N ILE A 189 1.00 6.10 0.18
CA ILE A 189 1.43 7.44 0.58
C ILE A 189 0.24 8.39 0.71
N SER A 190 -0.67 8.38 -0.26
CA SER A 190 -1.88 9.20 -0.21
C SER A 190 -2.79 8.83 0.96
N SER A 191 -2.94 7.54 1.25
CA SER A 191 -3.72 7.05 2.39
C SER A 191 -3.13 7.49 3.73
N LEU A 192 -1.82 7.36 3.88
CA LEU A 192 -1.09 7.79 5.07
C LEU A 192 -1.21 9.31 5.27
N SER A 193 -0.92 10.08 4.22
CA SER A 193 -1.08 11.54 4.25
C SER A 193 -2.49 11.96 4.66
N TYR A 194 -3.50 11.29 4.12
CA TYR A 194 -4.89 11.55 4.50
C TYR A 194 -5.16 11.24 5.98
N LEU A 195 -4.77 10.06 6.48
CA LEU A 195 -4.97 9.66 7.88
C LEU A 195 -4.28 10.64 8.83
N PHE A 196 -3.02 10.96 8.59
CA PHE A 196 -2.27 11.87 9.45
C PHE A 196 -2.81 13.30 9.41
N LYS A 197 -3.25 13.80 8.24
CA LYS A 197 -3.92 15.11 8.13
C LYS A 197 -5.22 15.15 8.93
N VAL A 198 -6.02 14.08 8.91
CA VAL A 198 -7.24 13.98 9.74
C VAL A 198 -6.89 14.01 11.23
N ILE A 199 -5.88 13.27 11.66
CA ILE A 199 -5.42 13.25 13.06
C ILE A 199 -4.96 14.65 13.49
N LYS A 200 -4.12 15.30 12.69
CA LYS A 200 -3.58 16.63 12.98
C LYS A 200 -4.66 17.71 13.03
N SER A 201 -5.60 17.69 12.08
CA SER A 201 -6.65 18.72 11.99
C SER A 201 -7.63 18.68 13.16
N ASN A 202 -7.74 17.54 13.85
CA ASN A 202 -8.61 17.37 15.01
C ASN A 202 -7.94 17.67 16.35
N ASN A 203 -6.66 18.10 16.34
CA ASN A 203 -5.90 18.46 17.54
C ASN A 203 -6.02 17.45 18.68
N LEU A 204 -5.97 16.17 18.36
CA LEU A 204 -6.09 15.10 19.34
C LEU A 204 -4.85 15.09 20.24
N ASN A 205 -5.07 15.12 21.55
CA ASN A 205 -3.97 15.03 22.52
C ASN A 205 -3.52 13.57 22.68
N LEU A 206 -2.67 13.12 21.76
CA LEU A 206 -2.16 11.75 21.68
C LEU A 206 -0.71 11.69 22.17
N LYS A 207 -0.37 10.61 22.85
CA LYS A 207 1.02 10.31 23.25
C LYS A 207 1.66 9.44 22.17
N LEU A 208 2.30 10.07 21.21
CA LEU A 208 2.96 9.39 20.11
C LEU A 208 4.41 9.02 20.50
N LEU A 209 4.82 7.83 20.05
CA LEU A 209 6.22 7.40 20.08
C LEU A 209 6.99 8.04 18.92
N ASP A 210 8.32 8.03 18.99
CA ASP A 210 9.21 8.71 18.05
C ASP A 210 8.94 8.34 16.58
N ASP A 211 8.73 7.05 16.29
CA ASP A 211 8.41 6.60 14.93
C ASP A 211 7.10 7.22 14.43
N ALA A 212 6.04 7.17 15.24
CA ALA A 212 4.72 7.67 14.87
C ALA A 212 4.73 9.20 14.72
N ASP A 213 5.43 9.92 15.58
CA ASP A 213 5.55 11.37 15.51
C ASP A 213 6.35 11.81 14.27
N THR A 214 7.43 11.12 13.96
CA THR A 214 8.24 11.35 12.76
C THR A 214 7.40 11.17 11.48
N TYR A 215 6.66 10.07 11.38
CA TYR A 215 5.81 9.84 10.21
C TYR A 215 4.61 10.78 10.14
N LEU A 216 4.02 11.16 11.29
CA LEU A 216 2.98 12.18 11.35
C LEU A 216 3.46 13.50 10.73
N PHE A 217 4.65 13.96 11.11
CA PHE A 217 5.24 15.17 10.57
C PHE A 217 5.49 15.05 9.07
N HIS A 218 6.12 13.95 8.64
CA HIS A 218 6.47 13.69 7.26
C HIS A 218 5.25 13.67 6.34
N PHE A 219 4.26 12.82 6.63
CA PHE A 219 3.09 12.67 5.77
C PHE A 219 2.11 13.85 5.84
N CYS A 220 2.09 14.63 6.92
CA CYS A 220 1.30 15.86 6.97
C CYS A 220 1.80 16.94 6.02
N SER A 221 3.10 16.94 5.71
CA SER A 221 3.71 17.93 4.81
C SER A 221 3.58 17.55 3.32
N MET A 222 3.24 16.30 3.01
CA MET A 222 3.16 15.83 1.64
C MET A 222 1.92 16.36 0.90
N GLU A 223 2.11 16.76 -0.34
CA GLU A 223 0.99 16.96 -1.27
C GLU A 223 0.44 15.59 -1.71
N THR A 224 -0.89 15.46 -1.69
CA THR A 224 -1.56 14.20 -2.05
C THR A 224 -1.85 14.17 -3.54
N VAL A 225 -0.86 13.84 -4.35
CA VAL A 225 -1.08 13.56 -5.77
C VAL A 225 -1.01 12.06 -5.98
N VAL A 226 -2.16 11.43 -6.27
CA VAL A 226 -2.21 10.01 -6.60
C VAL A 226 -2.14 9.85 -8.11
N LEU A 227 -0.96 9.58 -8.61
CA LEU A 227 -0.76 9.19 -10.00
C LEU A 227 -0.42 7.70 -10.04
N LEU A 228 -1.38 6.87 -10.40
CA LEU A 228 -1.09 5.49 -10.75
C LEU A 228 -0.49 5.47 -12.17
N LYS A 229 0.78 5.12 -12.25
CA LYS A 229 1.45 4.90 -13.54
C LYS A 229 1.57 3.40 -13.75
N PRO A 230 0.91 2.83 -14.77
CA PRO A 230 1.09 1.43 -15.09
C PRO A 230 2.51 1.21 -15.59
N LYS A 231 3.08 0.10 -15.16
CA LYS A 231 4.30 -0.44 -15.76
C LYS A 231 3.89 -1.68 -16.53
N ILE A 232 4.14 -1.67 -17.84
CA ILE A 232 3.78 -2.76 -18.73
C ILE A 232 5.01 -3.65 -18.88
N TYR A 233 4.86 -4.92 -18.52
CA TYR A 233 5.88 -5.94 -18.75
C TYR A 233 5.47 -6.79 -19.95
N LEU A 234 6.33 -6.82 -20.93
CA LEU A 234 6.24 -7.81 -21.99
C LEU A 234 6.98 -9.06 -21.52
N PRO A 235 6.34 -10.23 -21.51
CA PRO A 235 7.03 -11.45 -21.19
C PRO A 235 8.21 -11.58 -22.15
N LYS A 236 9.42 -11.79 -21.61
CA LYS A 236 10.58 -12.15 -22.45
C LYS A 236 10.17 -13.38 -23.25
N LYS A 237 10.10 -13.26 -24.58
CA LYS A 237 10.06 -14.44 -25.44
C LYS A 237 11.35 -15.20 -25.12
N TYR A 238 11.21 -16.33 -24.43
CA TYR A 238 12.29 -17.29 -24.34
C TYR A 238 12.58 -17.70 -25.79
N ASN A 239 13.64 -17.17 -26.36
CA ASN A 239 14.21 -17.73 -27.59
C ASN A 239 14.77 -19.09 -27.18
N ASN A 240 14.00 -20.16 -27.49
CA ASN A 240 14.49 -21.52 -27.46
C ASN A 240 15.56 -21.71 -28.55
#